data_20175d7ba6e508862850772e3fd47588
#
_entry.id   20175d7ba6e508862850772e3fd47588
#
_cell.length_a   1.000
_cell.length_b   1.000
_cell.length_c   1.000
_cell.angle_alpha   90.00
_cell.angle_beta   90.00
_cell.angle_gamma   90.00
#
_symmetry.space_group_name_H-M   'P 1'
#
loop_
_entity.id
_entity.type
_entity.pdbx_description
1 polymer ?
#
loop_
_entity_poly.entity_id
_entity_poly.type
_entity_poly.pdbx_seq_one_letter_code
_entity_poly.pdbx_strand_id
1 'polypeptide(L)'
;QLAEQIKKMTGIELGIDRRAFGAHKGIELCMDEEAGIPAKQTVNKEAYRLTITPDGAKVCAAQKEGLFNGVQTLRQLIIQYGVCLPCLYVEDYPELPVRGWFMDVTRGRIPKLSYLKEMADRCSLYKINQLHLYVEHTFLFDGLSETWRDDTPLTAQDILEFDEYCAERNIELVPSIATFGHLYKVLRTKTFHELSEVEEAEGTAFSFYERMCHHTLNIMDERAYEFVCRLIDEYSSLFRSNLFNINCDE
;
A
#
# COMPACT_ATOMS: atom_id res chain seq x y z
N GLN A 1 -1.09 -3.52 17.08
CA GLN A 1 -1.84 -2.36 16.57
C GLN A 1 -3.04 -2.01 17.47
N LEU A 2 -4.09 -2.89 17.60
CA LEU A 2 -5.29 -2.58 18.39
C LEU A 2 -4.96 -2.25 19.86
N ALA A 3 -4.20 -3.10 20.55
CA ALA A 3 -3.81 -2.89 21.94
C ALA A 3 -2.97 -1.62 22.12
N GLU A 4 -2.05 -1.35 21.21
CA GLU A 4 -1.23 -0.13 21.23
C GLU A 4 -2.08 1.13 21.02
N GLN A 5 -3.03 1.09 20.10
CA GLN A 5 -3.95 2.21 19.88
C GLN A 5 -4.81 2.48 21.11
N ILE A 6 -5.36 1.42 21.73
CA ILE A 6 -6.15 1.55 22.96
C ILE A 6 -5.29 2.17 24.04
N LYS A 7 -4.06 1.68 24.27
CA LYS A 7 -3.13 2.25 25.24
C LYS A 7 -2.84 3.73 24.96
N LYS A 8 -2.58 4.08 23.71
CA LYS A 8 -2.29 5.47 23.30
C LYS A 8 -3.48 6.40 23.52
N MET A 9 -4.70 5.95 23.26
CA MET A 9 -5.91 6.78 23.30
C MET A 9 -6.54 6.85 24.69
N THR A 10 -6.44 5.79 25.47
CA THR A 10 -7.21 5.63 26.70
C THR A 10 -6.33 5.47 27.94
N GLY A 11 -5.04 5.20 27.76
CA GLY A 11 -4.11 4.83 28.83
C GLY A 11 -4.28 3.39 29.34
N ILE A 12 -5.29 2.66 28.82
CA ILE A 12 -5.57 1.28 29.25
C ILE A 12 -4.61 0.33 28.54
N GLU A 13 -3.91 -0.49 29.31
CA GLU A 13 -3.05 -1.55 28.78
C GLU A 13 -3.81 -2.86 28.77
N LEU A 14 -3.96 -3.45 27.58
CA LEU A 14 -4.62 -4.75 27.39
C LEU A 14 -3.57 -5.87 27.36
N GLY A 15 -3.75 -6.86 28.23
CA GLY A 15 -3.06 -8.12 28.13
C GLY A 15 -3.59 -8.93 26.94
N ILE A 16 -2.69 -9.63 26.23
CA ILE A 16 -3.08 -10.52 25.13
C ILE A 16 -3.02 -11.95 25.65
N ASP A 17 -4.19 -12.61 25.71
CA ASP A 17 -4.29 -14.04 26.03
C ASP A 17 -4.76 -14.82 24.79
N ARG A 18 -3.99 -15.82 24.38
CA ARG A 18 -4.29 -16.67 23.22
C ARG A 18 -5.09 -17.93 23.58
N ARG A 19 -5.45 -18.13 24.84
CA ARG A 19 -6.07 -19.35 25.36
C ARG A 19 -7.43 -19.13 26.01
N ALA A 20 -7.85 -17.89 26.20
CA ALA A 20 -9.10 -17.58 26.88
C ALA A 20 -10.29 -17.80 25.94
N PHE A 21 -11.07 -18.84 26.23
CA PHE A 21 -12.42 -19.02 25.70
C PHE A 21 -13.41 -18.65 26.80
N GLY A 22 -14.24 -17.63 26.55
CA GLY A 22 -15.44 -17.32 27.36
C GLY A 22 -15.27 -16.23 28.41
N ALA A 23 -16.37 -15.54 28.65
CA ALA A 23 -16.84 -14.69 29.77
C ALA A 23 -15.81 -13.83 30.52
N HIS A 24 -14.93 -13.15 29.85
CA HIS A 24 -14.14 -12.08 30.46
C HIS A 24 -14.50 -10.73 29.82
N LYS A 25 -14.61 -9.67 30.63
CA LYS A 25 -14.72 -8.31 30.14
C LYS A 25 -13.49 -7.98 29.32
N GLY A 26 -13.62 -7.86 28.00
CA GLY A 26 -12.50 -7.62 27.11
C GLY A 26 -12.88 -7.60 25.64
N ILE A 27 -11.88 -7.80 24.79
CA ILE A 27 -12.04 -7.90 23.35
C ILE A 27 -11.71 -9.32 22.92
N GLU A 28 -12.67 -10.02 22.38
CA GLU A 28 -12.53 -11.37 21.83
C GLU A 28 -12.38 -11.33 20.32
N LEU A 29 -11.37 -11.99 19.78
CA LEU A 29 -11.18 -12.20 18.35
C LEU A 29 -11.37 -13.70 18.05
N CYS A 30 -12.36 -14.03 17.22
CA CYS A 30 -12.75 -15.39 16.92
C CYS A 30 -12.71 -15.65 15.42
N MET A 31 -11.99 -16.72 15.03
CA MET A 31 -12.15 -17.28 13.68
C MET A 31 -13.06 -18.49 13.78
N ASP A 32 -14.20 -18.42 13.11
CA ASP A 32 -15.21 -19.46 13.13
C ASP A 32 -15.88 -19.53 11.74
N GLU A 33 -15.75 -20.67 11.10
CA GLU A 33 -16.36 -20.93 9.78
C GLU A 33 -17.89 -20.91 9.84
N GLU A 34 -18.47 -21.20 11.02
CA GLU A 34 -19.91 -21.16 11.28
C GLU A 34 -20.37 -19.82 11.86
N ALA A 35 -19.54 -18.81 11.90
CA ALA A 35 -19.82 -17.51 12.55
C ALA A 35 -21.09 -16.79 12.04
N GLY A 36 -21.98 -17.52 11.39
CA GLY A 36 -23.34 -17.11 11.06
C GLY A 36 -23.42 -15.94 10.07
N ILE A 37 -22.38 -15.74 9.30
CA ILE A 37 -22.40 -14.80 8.18
C ILE A 37 -23.36 -15.39 7.14
N PRO A 38 -24.39 -14.64 6.66
CA PRO A 38 -25.34 -15.16 5.69
C PRO A 38 -24.66 -15.82 4.49
N ALA A 39 -25.20 -16.92 3.97
CA ALA A 39 -24.58 -17.76 2.94
C ALA A 39 -24.10 -16.99 1.68
N LYS A 40 -24.73 -15.85 1.35
CA LYS A 40 -24.25 -14.93 0.30
C LYS A 40 -22.95 -14.20 0.65
N GLN A 41 -22.61 -14.10 1.92
CA GLN A 41 -21.46 -13.37 2.45
C GLN A 41 -20.31 -14.31 2.86
N THR A 42 -20.58 -15.60 3.06
CA THR A 42 -19.54 -16.61 3.41
C THR A 42 -18.52 -16.80 2.30
N VAL A 43 -18.82 -16.41 1.07
CA VAL A 43 -17.88 -16.42 -0.07
C VAL A 43 -16.90 -15.23 0.00
N ASN A 44 -17.24 -14.17 0.74
CA ASN A 44 -16.38 -12.99 0.87
C ASN A 44 -15.40 -13.18 2.04
N LYS A 45 -14.12 -13.40 1.73
CA LYS A 45 -13.05 -13.60 2.72
C LYS A 45 -12.88 -12.43 3.70
N GLU A 46 -13.39 -11.25 3.36
CA GLU A 46 -13.29 -10.03 4.16
C GLU A 46 -14.54 -9.76 5.02
N ALA A 47 -15.54 -10.64 4.97
CA ALA A 47 -16.77 -10.52 5.77
C ALA A 47 -16.48 -10.77 7.26
N TYR A 48 -17.14 -10.00 8.13
CA TYR A 48 -17.00 -10.09 9.58
C TYR A 48 -18.27 -9.70 10.30
N ARG A 49 -18.30 -10.04 11.59
CA ARG A 49 -19.31 -9.64 12.56
C ARG A 49 -18.62 -9.00 13.76
N LEU A 50 -19.14 -7.86 14.20
CA LEU A 50 -18.71 -7.19 15.42
C LEU A 50 -19.91 -7.03 16.36
N THR A 51 -19.81 -7.50 17.59
CA THR A 51 -20.80 -7.34 18.64
C THR A 51 -20.17 -6.63 19.82
N ILE A 52 -20.82 -5.57 20.31
CA ILE A 52 -20.41 -4.85 21.54
C ILE A 52 -21.56 -4.89 22.53
N THR A 53 -21.29 -5.40 23.72
CA THR A 53 -22.22 -5.52 24.85
C THR A 53 -21.59 -4.92 26.11
N PRO A 54 -22.33 -4.79 27.23
CA PRO A 54 -21.76 -4.38 28.50
C PRO A 54 -20.64 -5.31 29.02
N ASP A 55 -20.58 -6.55 28.52
CA ASP A 55 -19.57 -7.54 28.94
C ASP A 55 -18.29 -7.49 28.12
N GLY A 56 -18.32 -6.83 26.94
CA GLY A 56 -17.14 -6.68 26.08
C GLY A 56 -17.47 -6.57 24.61
N ALA A 57 -16.43 -6.62 23.76
CA ALA A 57 -16.51 -6.60 22.33
C ALA A 57 -16.05 -7.94 21.74
N LYS A 58 -16.77 -8.44 20.73
CA LYS A 58 -16.43 -9.68 20.02
C LYS A 58 -16.39 -9.41 18.52
N VAL A 59 -15.26 -9.78 17.88
CA VAL A 59 -15.09 -9.77 16.43
C VAL A 59 -14.99 -11.19 15.94
N CYS A 60 -15.86 -11.59 15.03
CA CYS A 60 -15.86 -12.94 14.42
C CYS A 60 -15.76 -12.83 12.90
N ALA A 61 -15.03 -13.75 12.29
CA ALA A 61 -14.94 -13.88 10.84
C ALA A 61 -14.54 -15.32 10.46
N ALA A 62 -14.89 -15.74 9.25
CA ALA A 62 -14.47 -17.03 8.71
C ALA A 62 -12.99 -17.04 8.29
N GLN A 63 -12.43 -15.88 7.92
CA GLN A 63 -11.05 -15.77 7.47
C GLN A 63 -10.34 -14.58 8.14
N LYS A 64 -9.01 -14.60 8.08
CA LYS A 64 -8.14 -13.59 8.72
C LYS A 64 -8.38 -12.18 8.19
N GLU A 65 -8.70 -12.05 6.90
CA GLU A 65 -8.98 -10.78 6.25
C GLU A 65 -10.26 -10.12 6.85
N GLY A 66 -11.31 -10.91 7.05
CA GLY A 66 -12.54 -10.44 7.70
C GLY A 66 -12.30 -10.07 9.16
N LEU A 67 -11.55 -10.90 9.89
CA LEU A 67 -11.18 -10.59 11.28
C LEU A 67 -10.39 -9.29 11.36
N PHE A 68 -9.46 -9.07 10.44
CA PHE A 68 -8.70 -7.83 10.32
C PHE A 68 -9.63 -6.63 10.10
N ASN A 69 -10.58 -6.73 9.15
CA ASN A 69 -11.52 -5.65 8.84
C ASN A 69 -12.47 -5.35 10.02
N GLY A 70 -12.93 -6.36 10.73
CA GLY A 70 -13.72 -6.19 11.96
C GLY A 70 -12.94 -5.45 13.04
N VAL A 71 -11.65 -5.76 13.20
CA VAL A 71 -10.75 -5.01 14.10
C VAL A 71 -10.61 -3.55 13.66
N GLN A 72 -10.53 -3.26 12.35
CA GLN A 72 -10.47 -1.86 11.89
C GLN A 72 -11.76 -1.10 12.23
N THR A 73 -12.93 -1.73 12.10
CA THR A 73 -14.20 -1.12 12.52
C THR A 73 -14.21 -0.84 14.03
N LEU A 74 -13.78 -1.78 14.84
CA LEU A 74 -13.64 -1.56 16.28
C LEU A 74 -12.67 -0.41 16.60
N ARG A 75 -11.55 -0.32 15.88
CA ARG A 75 -10.60 0.79 16.01
C ARG A 75 -11.23 2.14 15.69
N GLN A 76 -12.04 2.22 14.62
CA GLN A 76 -12.76 3.45 14.27
C GLN A 76 -13.77 3.85 15.35
N LEU A 77 -14.50 2.89 15.92
CA LEU A 77 -15.40 3.14 17.05
C LEU A 77 -14.66 3.66 18.28
N ILE A 78 -13.51 3.09 18.61
CA ILE A 78 -12.67 3.58 19.72
C ILE A 78 -12.18 5.01 19.45
N ILE A 79 -11.80 5.34 18.21
CA ILE A 79 -11.42 6.70 17.83
C ILE A 79 -12.58 7.68 18.06
N GLN A 80 -13.79 7.27 17.73
CA GLN A 80 -14.98 8.13 17.80
C GLN A 80 -15.54 8.27 19.22
N TYR A 81 -15.58 7.19 20.00
CA TYR A 81 -16.30 7.10 21.27
C TYR A 81 -15.38 6.98 22.49
N GLY A 82 -14.07 6.80 22.29
CA GLY A 82 -13.12 6.59 23.38
C GLY A 82 -13.38 5.29 24.14
N VAL A 83 -13.43 5.39 25.48
CA VAL A 83 -13.61 4.22 26.37
C VAL A 83 -15.07 3.79 26.54
N CYS A 84 -16.03 4.64 26.17
CA CYS A 84 -17.48 4.39 26.33
C CYS A 84 -18.08 3.97 24.98
N LEU A 85 -17.84 2.74 24.57
CA LEU A 85 -18.37 2.22 23.31
C LEU A 85 -19.90 1.99 23.42
N PRO A 86 -20.68 2.34 22.38
CA PRO A 86 -22.09 1.99 22.33
C PRO A 86 -22.27 0.48 22.18
N CYS A 87 -23.30 -0.09 22.83
CA CYS A 87 -23.71 -1.44 22.53
C CYS A 87 -24.28 -1.50 21.09
N LEU A 88 -23.72 -2.36 20.25
CA LEU A 88 -24.14 -2.46 18.85
C LEU A 88 -23.81 -3.84 18.25
N TYR A 89 -24.41 -4.09 17.11
CA TYR A 89 -24.13 -5.22 16.26
C TYR A 89 -23.85 -4.72 14.84
N VAL A 90 -22.73 -5.15 14.27
CA VAL A 90 -22.34 -4.87 12.88
C VAL A 90 -22.10 -6.19 12.17
N GLU A 91 -22.65 -6.30 10.98
CA GLU A 91 -22.34 -7.35 10.02
C GLU A 91 -22.01 -6.66 8.71
N ASP A 92 -20.79 -6.87 8.21
CA ASP A 92 -20.27 -6.06 7.09
C ASP A 92 -19.32 -6.88 6.22
N TYR A 93 -19.28 -6.53 4.96
CA TYR A 93 -18.38 -7.05 3.94
C TYR A 93 -18.20 -6.02 2.81
N PRO A 94 -17.06 -5.98 2.12
CA PRO A 94 -16.87 -5.04 1.02
C PRO A 94 -17.60 -5.48 -0.24
N GLU A 95 -18.32 -4.56 -0.86
CA GLU A 95 -18.91 -4.73 -2.20
C GLU A 95 -17.84 -4.75 -3.29
N LEU A 96 -16.76 -3.96 -3.12
CA LEU A 96 -15.64 -3.89 -4.04
C LEU A 96 -14.48 -4.74 -3.50
N PRO A 97 -14.07 -5.79 -4.22
CA PRO A 97 -12.98 -6.67 -3.77
C PRO A 97 -11.62 -5.96 -3.78
N VAL A 98 -11.41 -4.99 -4.66
CA VAL A 98 -10.20 -4.16 -4.72
C VAL A 98 -10.55 -2.73 -4.33
N ARG A 99 -9.84 -2.22 -3.32
CA ARG A 99 -9.95 -0.84 -2.86
C ARG A 99 -8.54 -0.28 -2.83
N GLY A 100 -8.14 0.25 -4.00
CA GLY A 100 -6.79 0.68 -4.27
C GLY A 100 -6.55 2.16 -3.98
N TRP A 101 -5.32 2.48 -3.59
CA TRP A 101 -4.80 3.83 -3.53
C TRP A 101 -3.54 3.93 -4.39
N PHE A 102 -3.55 4.83 -5.36
CA PHE A 102 -2.39 5.14 -6.18
C PHE A 102 -1.63 6.31 -5.56
N MET A 103 -0.36 6.10 -5.23
CA MET A 103 0.48 7.07 -4.56
C MET A 103 1.64 7.47 -5.44
N ASP A 104 1.63 8.71 -5.90
CA ASP A 104 2.75 9.31 -6.61
C ASP A 104 3.86 9.69 -5.62
N VAL A 105 5.01 9.03 -5.73
CA VAL A 105 6.19 9.29 -4.89
C VAL A 105 7.30 10.00 -5.65
N THR A 106 7.00 10.48 -6.86
CA THR A 106 7.98 11.13 -7.74
C THR A 106 7.79 12.64 -7.78
N ARG A 107 6.54 13.10 -7.97
CA ARG A 107 6.28 14.53 -8.20
C ARG A 107 6.34 15.32 -6.91
N GLY A 108 7.31 16.23 -6.86
CA GLY A 108 7.49 17.21 -5.78
C GLY A 108 8.31 16.72 -4.58
N ARG A 109 8.29 15.42 -4.24
CA ARG A 109 9.10 14.88 -3.13
C ARG A 109 9.18 13.36 -3.16
N ILE A 110 10.27 12.85 -2.61
CA ILE A 110 10.42 11.42 -2.30
C ILE A 110 10.04 11.23 -0.82
N PRO A 111 9.05 10.41 -0.49
CA PRO A 111 8.65 10.19 0.89
C PRO A 111 9.67 9.31 1.62
N LYS A 112 9.87 9.58 2.90
CA LYS A 112 10.61 8.68 3.79
C LYS A 112 9.80 7.41 4.05
N LEU A 113 10.47 6.28 4.30
CA LEU A 113 9.84 5.02 4.65
C LEU A 113 8.88 5.16 5.84
N SER A 114 9.23 5.97 6.85
CA SER A 114 8.35 6.23 8.00
C SER A 114 7.01 6.85 7.61
N TYR A 115 7.00 7.75 6.62
CA TYR A 115 5.77 8.33 6.10
C TYR A 115 4.94 7.32 5.28
N LEU A 116 5.60 6.49 4.47
CA LEU A 116 4.93 5.40 3.74
C LEU A 116 4.22 4.44 4.72
N LYS A 117 4.88 4.08 5.82
CA LYS A 117 4.30 3.25 6.87
C LYS A 117 3.09 3.93 7.54
N GLU A 118 3.16 5.22 7.83
CA GLU A 118 2.01 5.98 8.35
C GLU A 118 0.83 5.98 7.36
N MET A 119 1.10 6.13 6.07
CA MET A 119 0.07 6.04 5.03
C MET A 119 -0.56 4.65 4.96
N ALA A 120 0.23 3.58 5.04
CA ALA A 120 -0.29 2.22 5.10
C ALA A 120 -1.15 1.98 6.35
N ASP A 121 -0.78 2.54 7.52
CA ASP A 121 -1.60 2.49 8.73
C ASP A 121 -2.95 3.17 8.53
N ARG A 122 -2.99 4.31 7.87
CA ARG A 122 -4.22 5.04 7.54
C ARG A 122 -5.06 4.27 6.54
N CYS A 123 -4.44 3.76 5.46
CA CYS A 123 -5.11 2.95 4.46
C CYS A 123 -5.77 1.71 5.10
N SER A 124 -5.04 1.00 5.95
CA SER A 124 -5.56 -0.17 6.64
C SER A 124 -6.74 0.15 7.55
N LEU A 125 -6.71 1.29 8.26
CA LEU A 125 -7.81 1.75 9.09
C LEU A 125 -9.11 1.94 8.29
N TYR A 126 -9.00 2.39 7.04
CA TYR A 126 -10.11 2.57 6.11
C TYR A 126 -10.36 1.35 5.21
N LYS A 127 -9.74 0.21 5.52
CA LYS A 127 -9.89 -1.05 4.77
C LYS A 127 -9.50 -0.96 3.30
N ILE A 128 -8.60 -0.05 2.95
CA ILE A 128 -7.90 -0.04 1.67
C ILE A 128 -6.98 -1.26 1.66
N ASN A 129 -7.08 -2.10 0.62
CA ASN A 129 -6.37 -3.37 0.56
C ASN A 129 -5.35 -3.47 -0.57
N GLN A 130 -5.12 -2.37 -1.31
CA GLN A 130 -4.11 -2.31 -2.36
C GLN A 130 -3.48 -0.93 -2.42
N LEU A 131 -2.15 -0.86 -2.47
CA LEU A 131 -1.38 0.36 -2.70
C LEU A 131 -0.53 0.21 -3.95
N HIS A 132 -0.58 1.23 -4.83
CA HIS A 132 0.33 1.37 -5.94
C HIS A 132 1.33 2.46 -5.62
N LEU A 133 2.60 2.13 -5.61
CA LEU A 133 3.68 3.09 -5.37
C LEU A 133 4.27 3.50 -6.72
N TYR A 134 3.83 4.66 -7.24
CA TYR A 134 4.23 5.14 -8.54
C TYR A 134 5.62 5.77 -8.52
N VAL A 135 6.50 5.21 -9.32
CA VAL A 135 7.92 5.58 -9.44
C VAL A 135 8.26 5.91 -10.89
N GLU A 136 8.97 7.00 -11.11
CA GLU A 136 9.65 7.32 -12.38
C GLU A 136 11.17 7.14 -12.23
N HIS A 137 11.77 7.87 -11.29
CA HIS A 137 13.21 7.89 -11.03
C HIS A 137 13.54 7.86 -9.53
N THR A 138 12.53 7.70 -8.69
CA THR A 138 12.63 7.85 -7.23
C THR A 138 12.94 6.56 -6.50
N PHE A 139 13.29 5.52 -7.23
CA PHE A 139 13.89 4.29 -6.74
C PHE A 139 15.36 4.21 -7.18
N LEU A 140 16.19 3.61 -6.35
CA LEU A 140 17.64 3.44 -6.58
C LEU A 140 17.90 2.29 -7.55
N PHE A 141 17.52 2.46 -8.82
CA PHE A 141 17.82 1.49 -9.87
C PHE A 141 19.32 1.38 -10.13
N ASP A 142 19.79 0.17 -10.37
CA ASP A 142 21.18 -0.06 -10.75
C ASP A 142 21.51 0.62 -12.10
N GLY A 143 22.67 1.24 -12.18
CA GLY A 143 23.14 1.96 -13.36
C GLY A 143 22.48 3.31 -13.62
N LEU A 144 21.50 3.78 -12.82
CA LEU A 144 20.85 5.08 -12.98
C LEU A 144 21.43 6.19 -12.08
N SER A 145 22.70 6.13 -11.72
CA SER A 145 23.35 7.05 -10.77
C SER A 145 23.26 8.53 -11.17
N GLU A 146 23.16 8.84 -12.45
CA GLU A 146 23.01 10.22 -12.93
C GLU A 146 21.63 10.80 -12.60
N THR A 147 20.60 9.96 -12.45
CA THR A 147 19.22 10.40 -12.20
C THR A 147 18.96 10.78 -10.77
N TRP A 148 19.61 10.10 -9.81
CA TRP A 148 19.34 10.25 -8.38
C TRP A 148 20.51 10.85 -7.59
N ARG A 149 21.58 11.26 -8.26
CA ARG A 149 22.80 11.79 -7.61
C ARG A 149 22.52 12.90 -6.58
N ASP A 150 21.56 13.76 -6.85
CA ASP A 150 21.21 14.91 -6.02
C ASP A 150 19.93 14.69 -5.20
N ASP A 151 19.40 13.46 -5.19
CA ASP A 151 18.16 13.04 -4.52
C ASP A 151 18.44 11.96 -3.48
N THR A 152 17.40 11.60 -2.71
CA THR A 152 17.43 10.46 -1.77
C THR A 152 16.35 9.45 -2.17
N PRO A 153 16.58 8.64 -3.21
CA PRO A 153 15.60 7.69 -3.71
C PRO A 153 15.33 6.59 -2.69
N LEU A 154 14.19 5.92 -2.86
CA LEU A 154 13.88 4.71 -2.11
C LEU A 154 14.84 3.59 -2.51
N THR A 155 15.32 2.85 -1.53
CA THR A 155 16.23 1.72 -1.73
C THR A 155 15.46 0.40 -1.83
N ALA A 156 16.10 -0.65 -2.33
CA ALA A 156 15.54 -2.00 -2.32
C ALA A 156 15.16 -2.45 -0.89
N GLN A 157 15.97 -2.08 0.10
CA GLN A 157 15.69 -2.36 1.51
C GLN A 157 14.41 -1.65 1.99
N ASP A 158 14.21 -0.37 1.59
CA ASP A 158 12.98 0.37 1.92
C ASP A 158 11.75 -0.29 1.32
N ILE A 159 11.82 -0.75 0.07
CA ILE A 159 10.72 -1.42 -0.61
C ILE A 159 10.39 -2.77 0.07
N LEU A 160 11.38 -3.62 0.31
CA LEU A 160 11.18 -4.90 1.00
C LEU A 160 10.53 -4.72 2.38
N GLU A 161 11.03 -3.76 3.16
CA GLU A 161 10.49 -3.46 4.48
C GLU A 161 9.07 -2.88 4.40
N PHE A 162 8.79 -2.08 3.38
CA PHE A 162 7.46 -1.52 3.17
C PHE A 162 6.47 -2.57 2.68
N ASP A 163 6.88 -3.47 1.79
CA ASP A 163 6.04 -4.57 1.31
C ASP A 163 5.63 -5.50 2.45
N GLU A 164 6.58 -5.86 3.33
CA GLU A 164 6.26 -6.65 4.53
C GLU A 164 5.31 -5.89 5.46
N TYR A 165 5.55 -4.59 5.67
CA TYR A 165 4.70 -3.75 6.50
C TYR A 165 3.27 -3.64 5.97
N CYS A 166 3.10 -3.56 4.65
CA CYS A 166 1.79 -3.59 3.97
C CYS A 166 1.10 -4.94 4.16
N ALA A 167 1.82 -6.04 3.94
CA ALA A 167 1.27 -7.39 4.09
C ALA A 167 0.72 -7.67 5.50
N GLU A 168 1.42 -7.21 6.55
CA GLU A 168 0.94 -7.28 7.93
C GLU A 168 -0.37 -6.48 8.18
N ARG A 169 -0.72 -5.58 7.26
CA ARG A 169 -1.90 -4.71 7.30
C ARG A 169 -3.00 -5.10 6.33
N ASN A 170 -2.88 -6.30 5.78
CA ASN A 170 -3.79 -6.81 4.75
C ASN A 170 -3.87 -5.89 3.52
N ILE A 171 -2.72 -5.30 3.16
CA ILE A 171 -2.54 -4.45 1.99
C ILE A 171 -1.58 -5.14 1.03
N GLU A 172 -1.99 -5.30 -0.22
CA GLU A 172 -1.11 -5.70 -1.32
C GLU A 172 -0.37 -4.47 -1.83
N LEU A 173 0.96 -4.47 -1.78
CA LEU A 173 1.78 -3.44 -2.39
C LEU A 173 2.07 -3.83 -3.84
N VAL A 174 1.55 -3.05 -4.79
CA VAL A 174 1.70 -3.29 -6.22
C VAL A 174 2.81 -2.40 -6.78
N PRO A 175 3.86 -2.96 -7.41
CA PRO A 175 4.86 -2.17 -8.10
C PRO A 175 4.22 -1.38 -9.25
N SER A 176 4.64 -0.13 -9.41
CA SER A 176 4.10 0.79 -10.39
C SER A 176 5.22 1.71 -10.86
N ILE A 177 5.68 1.54 -12.11
CA ILE A 177 6.76 2.37 -12.69
C ILE A 177 6.36 2.93 -14.05
N ALA A 178 6.87 4.11 -14.38
CA ALA A 178 6.79 4.64 -15.73
C ALA A 178 7.66 3.83 -16.68
N THR A 179 7.09 3.36 -17.79
CA THR A 179 7.79 2.52 -18.77
C THR A 179 7.79 3.07 -20.19
N PHE A 180 7.14 4.20 -20.41
CA PHE A 180 7.07 4.85 -21.73
C PHE A 180 7.26 6.35 -21.64
N GLY A 181 6.29 7.11 -21.11
CA GLY A 181 6.39 8.52 -20.83
C GLY A 181 6.97 8.79 -19.44
N HIS A 182 7.05 10.07 -19.07
CA HIS A 182 7.48 10.54 -17.74
C HIS A 182 8.93 10.17 -17.32
N LEU A 183 9.79 9.87 -18.28
CA LEU A 183 11.18 9.48 -18.02
C LEU A 183 12.17 10.64 -18.13
N TYR A 184 11.71 11.88 -17.90
CA TYR A 184 12.50 13.11 -18.02
C TYR A 184 13.89 13.04 -17.37
N LYS A 185 13.97 12.65 -16.09
CA LYS A 185 15.25 12.63 -15.39
C LYS A 185 16.21 11.56 -15.92
N VAL A 186 15.69 10.49 -16.47
CA VAL A 186 16.48 9.43 -17.10
C VAL A 186 16.98 9.89 -18.45
N LEU A 187 16.08 10.31 -19.33
CA LEU A 187 16.37 10.60 -20.74
C LEU A 187 17.17 11.88 -20.98
N ARG A 188 17.36 12.72 -19.97
CA ARG A 188 18.27 13.89 -20.05
C ARG A 188 19.71 13.59 -19.63
N THR A 189 20.00 12.36 -19.18
CA THR A 189 21.34 11.98 -18.77
C THR A 189 22.23 11.69 -19.98
N LYS A 190 23.55 11.75 -19.78
CA LYS A 190 24.52 11.39 -20.83
C LYS A 190 24.42 9.92 -21.24
N THR A 191 24.10 9.07 -20.29
CA THR A 191 24.05 7.61 -20.53
C THR A 191 22.81 7.20 -21.31
N PHE A 192 21.66 7.85 -21.11
CA PHE A 192 20.36 7.38 -21.63
C PHE A 192 19.66 8.32 -22.59
N HIS A 193 20.21 9.51 -22.91
CA HIS A 193 19.57 10.45 -23.82
C HIS A 193 19.29 9.89 -25.21
N GLU A 194 20.13 8.98 -25.70
CA GLU A 194 19.94 8.32 -26.99
C GLU A 194 18.69 7.43 -27.05
N LEU A 195 18.13 7.03 -25.90
CA LEU A 195 16.89 6.26 -25.85
C LEU A 195 15.64 7.12 -25.97
N SER A 196 15.79 8.45 -25.99
CA SER A 196 14.69 9.40 -26.12
C SER A 196 14.17 9.45 -27.56
N GLU A 197 12.87 9.68 -27.72
CA GLU A 197 12.27 10.03 -28.98
C GLU A 197 12.72 11.43 -29.48
N VAL A 198 13.19 12.29 -28.58
CA VAL A 198 13.68 13.65 -28.84
C VAL A 198 15.20 13.64 -28.97
N GLU A 199 15.71 14.08 -30.15
CA GLU A 199 17.15 14.02 -30.45
C GLU A 199 18.05 14.87 -29.52
N GLU A 200 17.56 15.98 -28.95
CA GLU A 200 18.36 16.90 -28.12
C GLU A 200 17.98 16.82 -26.63
N ALA A 201 17.79 15.63 -26.10
CA ALA A 201 17.37 15.45 -24.69
C ALA A 201 18.50 15.72 -23.68
N GLU A 202 19.80 15.54 -24.06
CA GLU A 202 20.92 15.64 -23.13
C GLU A 202 21.04 17.05 -22.49
N GLY A 203 20.95 17.07 -21.16
CA GLY A 203 21.20 18.29 -20.38
C GLY A 203 20.15 19.39 -20.55
N THR A 204 19.16 19.23 -21.42
CA THR A 204 18.15 20.25 -21.69
C THR A 204 17.24 20.45 -20.50
N ALA A 205 17.03 21.70 -20.10
CA ALA A 205 16.09 22.09 -19.06
C ALA A 205 14.75 22.46 -19.70
N PHE A 206 13.75 21.60 -19.52
CA PHE A 206 12.41 21.86 -20.01
C PHE A 206 11.53 22.50 -18.92
N SER A 207 10.57 23.33 -19.32
CA SER A 207 9.51 23.78 -18.44
C SER A 207 8.68 22.59 -17.91
N PHE A 208 7.87 22.83 -16.89
CA PHE A 208 6.98 21.77 -16.38
C PHE A 208 6.05 21.20 -17.47
N TYR A 209 5.52 22.05 -18.33
CA TYR A 209 4.66 21.64 -19.44
C TYR A 209 5.42 20.79 -20.46
N GLU A 210 6.60 21.23 -20.88
CA GLU A 210 7.42 20.49 -21.84
C GLU A 210 7.84 19.12 -21.28
N ARG A 211 8.12 19.05 -19.97
CA ARG A 211 8.42 17.75 -19.31
C ARG A 211 7.28 16.75 -19.38
N MET A 212 6.04 17.23 -19.40
CA MET A 212 4.87 16.38 -19.54
C MET A 212 4.66 15.89 -20.98
N CYS A 213 5.18 16.62 -21.97
CA CYS A 213 4.96 16.34 -23.39
C CYS A 213 6.14 15.63 -24.08
N HIS A 214 7.35 15.60 -23.49
CA HIS A 214 8.57 15.38 -24.29
C HIS A 214 9.56 14.35 -23.74
N HIS A 215 9.16 13.43 -22.87
CA HIS A 215 10.12 12.49 -22.29
C HIS A 215 9.64 11.05 -22.39
N THR A 216 9.37 10.67 -23.63
CA THR A 216 9.03 9.31 -24.03
C THR A 216 10.24 8.58 -24.58
N LEU A 217 10.26 7.28 -24.35
CA LEU A 217 11.22 6.37 -24.98
C LEU A 217 10.96 6.26 -26.49
N ASN A 218 12.03 6.13 -27.25
CA ASN A 218 11.94 5.82 -28.67
C ASN A 218 11.57 4.35 -28.84
N ILE A 219 10.30 4.08 -29.17
CA ILE A 219 9.78 2.72 -29.35
C ILE A 219 10.38 1.97 -30.56
N MET A 220 11.07 2.68 -31.43
CA MET A 220 11.76 2.08 -32.60
C MET A 220 13.19 1.64 -32.26
N ASP A 221 13.69 1.91 -31.05
CA ASP A 221 15.01 1.51 -30.58
C ASP A 221 14.88 0.29 -29.66
N GLU A 222 15.42 -0.85 -30.07
CA GLU A 222 15.42 -2.09 -29.29
C GLU A 222 16.09 -1.91 -27.91
N ARG A 223 17.09 -1.01 -27.82
CA ARG A 223 17.76 -0.69 -26.56
C ARG A 223 16.79 -0.07 -25.54
N ALA A 224 15.77 0.69 -25.99
CA ALA A 224 14.74 1.25 -25.12
C ALA A 224 13.86 0.14 -24.53
N TYR A 225 13.51 -0.87 -25.31
CA TYR A 225 12.79 -2.04 -24.82
C TYR A 225 13.60 -2.83 -23.79
N GLU A 226 14.88 -3.12 -24.10
CA GLU A 226 15.78 -3.81 -23.16
C GLU A 226 15.95 -3.03 -21.84
N PHE A 227 16.03 -1.71 -21.96
CA PHE A 227 16.10 -0.82 -20.78
C PHE A 227 14.88 -0.98 -19.88
N VAL A 228 13.66 -0.92 -20.44
CA VAL A 228 12.41 -1.10 -19.68
C VAL A 228 12.32 -2.49 -19.05
N CYS A 229 12.66 -3.54 -19.80
CA CYS A 229 12.67 -4.90 -19.26
C CYS A 229 13.58 -5.02 -18.03
N ARG A 230 14.77 -4.43 -18.09
CA ARG A 230 15.69 -4.42 -16.96
C ARG A 230 15.12 -3.72 -15.72
N LEU A 231 14.45 -2.57 -15.88
CA LEU A 231 13.81 -1.87 -14.77
C LEU A 231 12.68 -2.71 -14.15
N ILE A 232 11.87 -3.35 -14.99
CA ILE A 232 10.77 -4.22 -14.53
C ILE A 232 11.34 -5.42 -13.75
N ASP A 233 12.35 -6.09 -14.29
CA ASP A 233 12.96 -7.27 -13.66
C ASP A 233 13.56 -6.92 -12.30
N GLU A 234 14.30 -5.81 -12.21
CA GLU A 234 14.90 -5.35 -10.96
C GLU A 234 13.82 -5.02 -9.92
N TYR A 235 12.84 -4.19 -10.30
CA TYR A 235 11.85 -3.68 -9.35
C TYR A 235 10.84 -4.74 -8.93
N SER A 236 10.34 -5.56 -9.85
CA SER A 236 9.33 -6.58 -9.56
C SER A 236 9.80 -7.62 -8.54
N SER A 237 11.09 -7.91 -8.53
CA SER A 237 11.69 -8.89 -7.61
C SER A 237 11.54 -8.53 -6.13
N LEU A 238 11.23 -7.28 -5.81
CA LEU A 238 11.13 -6.75 -4.44
C LEU A 238 9.74 -6.88 -3.84
N PHE A 239 8.75 -7.34 -4.61
CA PHE A 239 7.34 -7.33 -4.22
C PHE A 239 6.76 -8.75 -4.13
N ARG A 240 5.81 -8.94 -3.21
CA ARG A 240 5.01 -10.17 -3.10
C ARG A 240 3.85 -10.22 -4.07
N SER A 241 3.44 -9.06 -4.61
CA SER A 241 2.32 -8.97 -5.55
C SER A 241 2.62 -9.68 -6.86
N ASN A 242 1.61 -10.33 -7.41
CA ASN A 242 1.64 -10.88 -8.78
C ASN A 242 1.15 -9.87 -9.83
N LEU A 243 0.79 -8.67 -9.38
CA LEU A 243 0.38 -7.57 -10.26
C LEU A 243 1.56 -6.62 -10.45
N PHE A 244 1.61 -6.00 -11.62
CA PHE A 244 2.56 -4.95 -11.93
C PHE A 244 1.86 -3.88 -12.78
N ASN A 245 1.95 -2.61 -12.38
CA ASN A 245 1.42 -1.51 -13.18
C ASN A 245 2.55 -0.85 -13.96
N ILE A 246 2.52 -1.00 -15.27
CA ILE A 246 3.57 -0.51 -16.17
C ILE A 246 3.43 0.98 -16.53
N ASN A 247 2.33 1.64 -16.18
CA ASN A 247 2.07 3.07 -16.46
C ASN A 247 2.57 3.48 -17.85
N CYS A 248 2.10 2.81 -18.86
CA CYS A 248 2.46 3.08 -20.23
C CYS A 248 1.53 4.17 -20.79
N ASP A 249 1.62 5.35 -20.19
CA ASP A 249 0.84 6.54 -20.50
C ASP A 249 1.73 7.67 -21.06
N GLU A 250 1.14 8.56 -21.90
CA GLU A 250 1.71 9.79 -22.54
C GLU A 250 2.97 9.57 -23.36
#